data_80651f549bd65f6e8199414cff316171
#
_entry.id   80651f549bd65f6e8199414cff316171
#
_cell.length_a   1.000
_cell.length_b   1.000
_cell.length_c   1.000
_cell.angle_alpha   90.00
_cell.angle_beta   90.00
_cell.angle_gamma   90.00
#
_symmetry.space_group_name_H-M   'P 1'
#
loop_
_entity.id
_entity.type
_entity.pdbx_description
1 polymer ?
#
loop_
_entity_poly.entity_id
_entity_poly.type
_entity_poly.pdbx_seq_one_letter_code
_entity_poly.pdbx_strand_id
1 'polypeptide(L)'
;MGAAPLQFRLSTLEDAGALADLRVLAMKDSLMALGRFDPIRARERLLSGFESGCTWQIFQNACLVGFWVLKPQEPVWLLDHFYVLPNHQDQGIGAQVLAHLFAQADLAGKALQLGALKGSRSNDFYLRHGFVKVGEGEWDIYWERQPTP
;
A
#
# COMPACT_ATOMS: atom_id res chain seq x y z
N MET A 1 -24.33 -11.42 4.77
CA MET A 1 -23.35 -11.98 3.84
C MET A 1 -22.11 -11.12 3.81
N GLY A 2 -20.96 -11.71 4.02
CA GLY A 2 -19.70 -11.00 3.94
C GLY A 2 -19.23 -10.79 2.51
N ALA A 3 -18.23 -9.93 2.33
CA ALA A 3 -17.52 -9.79 1.08
C ALA A 3 -16.84 -11.10 0.71
N ALA A 4 -16.55 -11.32 -0.56
CA ALA A 4 -15.79 -12.48 -0.99
C ALA A 4 -14.41 -12.49 -0.32
N PRO A 5 -13.87 -13.67 0.03
CA PRO A 5 -12.58 -13.74 0.70
C PRO A 5 -11.46 -13.25 -0.21
N LEU A 6 -10.44 -12.66 0.41
CA LEU A 6 -9.25 -12.21 -0.28
C LEU A 6 -8.22 -13.34 -0.35
N GLN A 7 -7.46 -13.35 -1.43
CA GLN A 7 -6.29 -14.21 -1.58
C GLN A 7 -5.08 -13.31 -1.80
N PHE A 8 -3.99 -13.61 -1.09
CA PHE A 8 -2.72 -12.89 -1.23
C PHE A 8 -1.72 -13.79 -1.92
N ARG A 9 -1.12 -13.31 -3.00
CA ARG A 9 -0.13 -14.06 -3.77
C ARG A 9 1.15 -13.26 -3.92
N LEU A 10 2.27 -13.91 -3.66
CA LEU A 10 3.56 -13.31 -3.93
C LEU A 10 3.70 -13.09 -5.45
N SER A 11 4.17 -11.90 -5.83
CA SER A 11 4.35 -11.57 -7.24
C SER A 11 5.60 -12.23 -7.83
N THR A 12 5.64 -12.27 -9.15
CA THR A 12 6.83 -12.60 -9.92
C THR A 12 7.24 -11.37 -10.73
N LEU A 13 8.41 -11.40 -11.35
CA LEU A 13 8.86 -10.29 -12.19
C LEU A 13 7.88 -10.00 -13.34
N GLU A 14 7.21 -11.03 -13.85
CA GLU A 14 6.23 -10.88 -14.93
C GLU A 14 5.01 -10.06 -14.52
N ASP A 15 4.72 -9.97 -13.23
CA ASP A 15 3.57 -9.22 -12.73
C ASP A 15 3.82 -7.71 -12.64
N ALA A 16 5.07 -7.26 -12.75
CA ALA A 16 5.46 -5.87 -12.50
C ALA A 16 4.67 -4.86 -13.35
N GLY A 17 4.48 -5.16 -14.63
CA GLY A 17 3.77 -4.26 -15.55
C GLY A 17 2.32 -4.04 -15.15
N ALA A 18 1.60 -5.12 -14.82
CA ALA A 18 0.20 -5.03 -14.38
C ALA A 18 0.08 -4.26 -13.07
N LEU A 19 1.02 -4.45 -12.14
CA LEU A 19 1.01 -3.75 -10.87
C LEU A 19 1.33 -2.26 -11.05
N ALA A 20 2.24 -1.93 -11.96
CA ALA A 20 2.53 -0.54 -12.31
C ALA A 20 1.28 0.16 -12.88
N ASP A 21 0.53 -0.53 -13.76
CA ASP A 21 -0.72 0.00 -14.31
C ASP A 21 -1.77 0.19 -13.21
N LEU A 22 -1.87 -0.74 -12.27
CA LEU A 22 -2.77 -0.61 -11.12
C LEU A 22 -2.42 0.63 -10.30
N ARG A 23 -1.14 0.87 -10.04
CA ARG A 23 -0.69 2.06 -9.31
C ARG A 23 -1.12 3.35 -9.98
N VAL A 24 -1.01 3.42 -11.31
CA VAL A 24 -1.45 4.60 -12.08
C VAL A 24 -2.93 4.88 -11.80
N LEU A 25 -3.78 3.86 -11.88
CA LEU A 25 -5.21 4.01 -11.63
C LEU A 25 -5.49 4.41 -10.18
N ALA A 26 -4.82 3.79 -9.22
CA ALA A 26 -5.06 4.04 -7.81
C ALA A 26 -4.59 5.43 -7.37
N MET A 27 -3.53 5.95 -7.97
CA MET A 27 -2.94 7.23 -7.59
C MET A 27 -3.45 8.42 -8.40
N LYS A 28 -4.20 8.17 -9.46
CA LYS A 28 -4.59 9.20 -10.43
C LYS A 28 -5.25 10.42 -9.79
N ASP A 29 -6.32 10.19 -9.02
CA ASP A 29 -7.10 11.30 -8.45
C ASP A 29 -6.28 12.12 -7.45
N SER A 30 -5.50 11.46 -6.60
CA SER A 30 -4.68 12.14 -5.61
C SER A 30 -3.55 12.95 -6.26
N LEU A 31 -2.93 12.41 -7.30
CA LEU A 31 -1.88 13.12 -8.03
C LEU A 31 -2.45 14.28 -8.86
N MET A 32 -3.63 14.09 -9.45
CA MET A 32 -4.31 15.16 -10.19
C MET A 32 -4.66 16.32 -9.27
N ALA A 33 -5.12 16.04 -8.05
CA ALA A 33 -5.46 17.07 -7.08
C ALA A 33 -4.27 17.95 -6.70
N LEU A 34 -3.05 17.42 -6.79
CA LEU A 34 -1.81 18.15 -6.53
C LEU A 34 -1.18 18.74 -7.81
N GLY A 35 -1.81 18.56 -8.97
CA GLY A 35 -1.25 19.00 -10.23
C GLY A 35 -0.02 18.22 -10.66
N ARG A 36 0.13 16.97 -10.18
CA ARG A 36 1.34 16.17 -10.39
C ARG A 36 1.08 14.82 -11.08
N PHE A 37 -0.08 14.64 -11.69
CA PHE A 37 -0.35 13.37 -12.35
C PHE A 37 0.44 13.25 -13.65
N ASP A 38 1.30 12.23 -13.69
CA ASP A 38 2.09 11.85 -14.85
C ASP A 38 2.08 10.32 -14.87
N PRO A 39 1.34 9.68 -15.79
CA PRO A 39 1.21 8.22 -15.79
C PRO A 39 2.55 7.51 -16.02
N ILE A 40 3.45 8.10 -16.80
CA ILE A 40 4.78 7.51 -17.04
C ILE A 40 5.57 7.50 -15.74
N ARG A 41 5.62 8.61 -15.03
CA ARG A 41 6.32 8.70 -13.74
C ARG A 41 5.68 7.79 -12.69
N ALA A 42 4.36 7.72 -12.67
CA ALA A 42 3.64 6.85 -11.72
C ALA A 42 3.98 5.37 -11.96
N ARG A 43 4.11 4.95 -13.22
CA ARG A 43 4.58 3.61 -13.57
C ARG A 43 6.02 3.38 -13.14
N GLU A 44 6.90 4.29 -13.51
CA GLU A 44 8.35 4.17 -13.24
C GLU A 44 8.64 4.14 -11.73
N ARG A 45 7.87 4.84 -10.91
CA ARG A 45 8.04 4.85 -9.46
C ARG A 45 7.91 3.44 -8.87
N LEU A 46 7.05 2.61 -9.43
CA LEU A 46 6.95 1.21 -9.02
C LEU A 46 8.04 0.36 -9.67
N LEU A 47 8.21 0.50 -10.99
CA LEU A 47 9.08 -0.38 -11.76
C LEU A 47 10.56 -0.24 -11.37
N SER A 48 11.00 0.97 -11.07
CA SER A 48 12.42 1.24 -10.81
C SER A 48 12.98 0.54 -9.56
N GLY A 49 12.13 0.24 -8.59
CA GLY A 49 12.55 -0.46 -7.38
C GLY A 49 11.83 -1.78 -7.16
N PHE A 50 11.27 -2.35 -8.20
CA PHE A 50 10.43 -3.55 -8.06
C PHE A 50 11.23 -4.74 -7.55
N GLU A 51 10.74 -5.35 -6.47
CA GLU A 51 11.28 -6.57 -5.88
C GLU A 51 10.15 -7.58 -5.74
N SER A 52 10.17 -8.64 -6.53
CA SER A 52 9.11 -9.65 -6.54
C SER A 52 8.94 -10.30 -5.16
N GLY A 53 10.03 -10.52 -4.43
CA GLY A 53 10.00 -11.12 -3.10
C GLY A 53 9.38 -10.24 -2.01
N CYS A 54 9.15 -8.96 -2.28
CA CYS A 54 8.56 -8.01 -1.33
C CYS A 54 7.17 -7.54 -1.76
N THR A 55 6.69 -7.97 -2.92
CA THR A 55 5.47 -7.44 -3.55
C THR A 55 4.39 -8.52 -3.59
N TRP A 56 3.28 -8.24 -2.90
CA TRP A 56 2.16 -9.17 -2.75
C TRP A 56 0.93 -8.63 -3.46
N GLN A 57 0.30 -9.51 -4.24
CA GLN A 57 -0.93 -9.20 -4.97
C GLN A 57 -2.16 -9.58 -4.15
N ILE A 58 -3.20 -8.77 -4.27
CA ILE A 58 -4.48 -8.99 -3.59
C ILE A 58 -5.50 -9.39 -4.66
N PHE A 59 -6.06 -10.59 -4.51
CA PHE A 59 -7.09 -11.11 -5.41
C PHE A 59 -8.41 -11.28 -4.67
N GLN A 60 -9.50 -10.97 -5.36
CA GLN A 60 -10.85 -11.24 -4.91
C GLN A 60 -11.62 -11.82 -6.10
N ASN A 61 -12.21 -13.00 -5.93
CA ASN A 61 -12.89 -13.72 -7.02
C ASN A 61 -12.02 -13.87 -8.27
N ALA A 62 -10.75 -14.24 -8.08
CA ALA A 62 -9.76 -14.38 -9.13
C ALA A 62 -9.41 -13.08 -9.89
N CYS A 63 -9.88 -11.93 -9.39
CA CYS A 63 -9.55 -10.62 -9.96
C CYS A 63 -8.50 -9.91 -9.12
N LEU A 64 -7.48 -9.36 -9.76
CA LEU A 64 -6.48 -8.52 -9.10
C LEU A 64 -7.13 -7.20 -8.70
N VAL A 65 -7.18 -6.92 -7.40
CA VAL A 65 -7.85 -5.73 -6.88
C VAL A 65 -6.89 -4.75 -6.18
N GLY A 66 -5.67 -5.18 -5.91
CA GLY A 66 -4.67 -4.33 -5.24
C GLY A 66 -3.36 -5.05 -5.06
N PHE A 67 -2.41 -4.37 -4.43
CA PHE A 67 -1.15 -4.97 -4.04
C PHE A 67 -0.47 -4.14 -2.96
N TRP A 68 0.52 -4.74 -2.30
CA TRP A 68 1.39 -3.99 -1.40
C TRP A 68 2.84 -4.42 -1.60
N VAL A 69 3.75 -3.53 -1.22
CA VAL A 69 5.18 -3.80 -1.16
C VAL A 69 5.63 -3.57 0.27
N LEU A 70 6.09 -4.64 0.92
CA LEU A 70 6.60 -4.58 2.29
C LEU A 70 8.08 -4.92 2.27
N LYS A 71 8.91 -3.97 2.71
CA LYS A 71 10.36 -4.15 2.81
C LYS A 71 10.74 -4.38 4.26
N PRO A 72 11.16 -5.61 4.62
CA PRO A 72 11.54 -5.94 6.00
C PRO A 72 12.96 -5.47 6.30
N GLN A 73 13.13 -4.17 6.45
CA GLN A 73 14.42 -3.55 6.76
C GLN A 73 14.54 -3.20 8.24
N GLU A 74 15.75 -2.81 8.68
CA GLU A 74 16.02 -2.41 10.03
C GLU A 74 16.18 -0.88 10.10
N PRO A 75 15.80 -0.21 11.17
CA PRO A 75 15.16 -0.75 12.39
C PRO A 75 13.66 -0.95 12.29
N VAL A 76 13.01 -0.42 11.24
CA VAL A 76 11.56 -0.51 11.04
C VAL A 76 11.25 -1.09 9.67
N TRP A 77 10.13 -1.80 9.56
CA TRP A 77 9.66 -2.30 8.27
C TRP A 77 9.02 -1.17 7.48
N LEU A 78 9.27 -1.12 6.18
CA LEU A 78 8.71 -0.11 5.29
C LEU A 78 7.59 -0.70 4.43
N LEU A 79 6.38 -0.16 4.60
CA LEU A 79 5.29 -0.40 3.66
C LEU A 79 5.43 0.63 2.54
N ASP A 80 6.16 0.26 1.49
CA ASP A 80 6.59 1.19 0.45
C ASP A 80 5.47 1.53 -0.54
N HIS A 81 4.57 0.57 -0.77
CA HIS A 81 3.40 0.75 -1.63
C HIS A 81 2.23 -0.03 -1.05
N PHE A 82 1.04 0.52 -1.17
CA PHE A 82 -0.20 -0.17 -0.83
C PHE A 82 -1.34 0.50 -1.57
N TYR A 83 -1.95 -0.23 -2.48
CA TYR A 83 -3.02 0.29 -3.33
C TYR A 83 -4.15 -0.71 -3.45
N VAL A 84 -5.39 -0.17 -3.49
CA VAL A 84 -6.60 -0.91 -3.86
C VAL A 84 -7.23 -0.15 -5.01
N LEU A 85 -7.67 -0.87 -6.04
CA LEU A 85 -8.33 -0.26 -7.19
C LEU A 85 -9.53 0.58 -6.74
N PRO A 86 -9.78 1.75 -7.37
CA PRO A 86 -10.87 2.63 -6.94
C PRO A 86 -12.24 1.97 -6.83
N ASN A 87 -12.60 1.07 -7.77
CA ASN A 87 -13.89 0.37 -7.73
C ASN A 87 -14.01 -0.64 -6.58
N HIS A 88 -12.91 -0.97 -5.93
CA HIS A 88 -12.87 -1.95 -4.84
C HIS A 88 -12.57 -1.30 -3.49
N GLN A 89 -12.48 0.02 -3.43
CA GLN A 89 -12.33 0.76 -2.18
C GLN A 89 -13.65 0.79 -1.41
N ASP A 90 -13.57 1.12 -0.12
CA ASP A 90 -14.73 1.21 0.78
C ASP A 90 -15.46 -0.13 0.98
N GLN A 91 -14.77 -1.26 0.80
CA GLN A 91 -15.28 -2.60 1.00
C GLN A 91 -14.55 -3.37 2.11
N GLY A 92 -13.70 -2.68 2.87
CA GLY A 92 -12.94 -3.30 3.96
C GLY A 92 -11.69 -4.05 3.53
N ILE A 93 -11.30 -4.02 2.24
CA ILE A 93 -10.11 -4.71 1.75
C ILE A 93 -8.86 -4.15 2.44
N GLY A 94 -8.71 -2.83 2.49
CA GLY A 94 -7.57 -2.19 3.12
C GLY A 94 -7.41 -2.58 4.58
N ALA A 95 -8.51 -2.62 5.33
CA ALA A 95 -8.51 -3.01 6.74
C ALA A 95 -8.06 -4.47 6.91
N GLN A 96 -8.51 -5.38 6.05
CA GLN A 96 -8.09 -6.79 6.09
C GLN A 96 -6.60 -6.94 5.81
N VAL A 97 -6.07 -6.20 4.83
CA VAL A 97 -4.64 -6.22 4.51
C VAL A 97 -3.82 -5.68 5.68
N LEU A 98 -4.24 -4.56 6.27
CA LEU A 98 -3.53 -4.01 7.43
C LEU A 98 -3.54 -4.97 8.60
N ALA A 99 -4.66 -5.64 8.88
CA ALA A 99 -4.73 -6.65 9.95
C ALA A 99 -3.71 -7.78 9.72
N HIS A 100 -3.59 -8.22 8.47
CA HIS A 100 -2.61 -9.24 8.09
C HIS A 100 -1.16 -8.75 8.31
N LEU A 101 -0.85 -7.53 7.87
CA LEU A 101 0.48 -6.94 8.04
C LEU A 101 0.80 -6.66 9.51
N PHE A 102 -0.18 -6.20 10.28
CA PHE A 102 0.01 -5.95 11.72
C PHE A 102 0.33 -7.23 12.47
N ALA A 103 -0.34 -8.33 12.15
CA ALA A 103 -0.04 -9.62 12.79
C ALA A 103 1.41 -10.05 12.53
N GLN A 104 1.89 -9.87 11.30
CA GLN A 104 3.28 -10.18 10.95
C GLN A 104 4.27 -9.26 11.66
N ALA A 105 4.02 -7.96 11.66
CA ALA A 105 4.90 -6.97 12.29
C ALA A 105 4.95 -7.16 13.81
N ASP A 106 3.80 -7.43 14.43
CA ASP A 106 3.73 -7.68 15.87
C ASP A 106 4.51 -8.92 16.27
N LEU A 107 4.37 -9.99 15.51
CA LEU A 107 5.11 -11.23 15.74
C LEU A 107 6.62 -11.01 15.62
N ALA A 108 7.05 -10.18 14.69
CA ALA A 108 8.45 -9.84 14.48
C ALA A 108 8.96 -8.74 15.44
N GLY A 109 8.06 -8.12 16.21
CA GLY A 109 8.41 -7.01 17.09
C GLY A 109 8.83 -5.75 16.35
N LYS A 110 8.27 -5.49 15.16
CA LYS A 110 8.69 -4.41 14.28
C LYS A 110 7.62 -3.34 14.11
N ALA A 111 8.04 -2.08 14.15
CA ALA A 111 7.21 -0.98 13.73
C ALA A 111 7.06 -0.99 12.20
N LEU A 112 5.95 -0.46 11.72
CA LEU A 112 5.70 -0.24 10.30
C LEU A 112 5.76 1.26 10.01
N GLN A 113 6.51 1.64 8.98
CA GLN A 113 6.52 3.01 8.47
C GLN A 113 5.98 3.06 7.04
N LEU A 114 5.37 4.18 6.69
CA LEU A 114 4.91 4.45 5.34
C LEU A 114 4.87 5.95 5.06
N GLY A 115 4.84 6.30 3.78
CA GLY A 115 4.55 7.66 3.34
C GLY A 115 3.26 7.66 2.53
N ALA A 116 2.42 8.66 2.76
CA ALA A 116 1.18 8.85 2.01
C ALA A 116 1.13 10.26 1.44
N LEU A 117 0.66 10.37 0.20
CA LEU A 117 0.60 11.65 -0.49
C LEU A 117 -0.29 12.63 0.27
N LYS A 118 0.18 13.88 0.47
CA LYS A 118 -0.59 14.92 1.15
C LYS A 118 -1.94 15.11 0.47
N GLY A 119 -3.00 15.24 1.26
CA GLY A 119 -4.35 15.43 0.78
C GLY A 119 -5.07 14.17 0.32
N SER A 120 -4.41 13.02 0.31
CA SER A 120 -5.06 11.77 -0.07
C SER A 120 -5.92 11.20 1.06
N ARG A 121 -6.97 10.46 0.69
CA ARG A 121 -7.85 9.78 1.66
C ARG A 121 -7.12 8.75 2.50
N SER A 122 -6.01 8.23 2.00
CA SER A 122 -5.23 7.22 2.72
C SER A 122 -4.69 7.75 4.05
N ASN A 123 -4.43 9.05 4.17
CA ASN A 123 -3.99 9.61 5.44
C ASN A 123 -5.00 9.39 6.56
N ASP A 124 -6.29 9.63 6.31
CA ASP A 124 -7.35 9.36 7.28
C ASP A 124 -7.47 7.87 7.60
N PHE A 125 -7.30 7.04 6.58
CA PHE A 125 -7.33 5.59 6.72
C PHE A 125 -6.22 5.12 7.67
N TYR A 126 -5.00 5.57 7.49
CA TYR A 126 -3.89 5.19 8.36
C TYR A 126 -4.08 5.70 9.79
N LEU A 127 -4.52 6.94 9.93
CA LEU A 127 -4.81 7.51 11.26
C LEU A 127 -5.84 6.66 12.01
N ARG A 128 -6.92 6.25 11.35
CA ARG A 128 -7.97 5.41 11.96
C ARG A 128 -7.48 4.02 12.35
N HIS A 129 -6.42 3.54 11.71
CA HIS A 129 -5.88 2.19 11.96
C HIS A 129 -4.66 2.20 12.88
N GLY A 130 -4.45 3.27 13.63
CA GLY A 130 -3.45 3.29 14.69
C GLY A 130 -2.08 3.78 14.30
N PHE A 131 -1.92 4.30 13.09
CA PHE A 131 -0.68 4.96 12.70
C PHE A 131 -0.62 6.35 13.31
N VAL A 132 0.58 6.78 13.65
CA VAL A 132 0.86 8.12 14.19
C VAL A 132 1.74 8.87 13.21
N LYS A 133 1.44 10.15 12.98
CA LYS A 133 2.26 10.98 12.11
C LYS A 133 3.62 11.20 12.76
N VAL A 134 4.69 10.89 12.03
CA VAL A 134 6.08 11.05 12.52
C VAL A 134 6.87 12.08 11.73
N GLY A 135 6.32 12.63 10.67
CA GLY A 135 6.99 13.67 9.90
C GLY A 135 6.24 13.98 8.63
N GLU A 136 6.78 14.91 7.85
CA GLU A 136 6.26 15.20 6.53
C GLU A 136 7.37 15.77 5.63
N GLY A 137 7.30 15.42 4.35
CA GLY A 137 8.13 16.00 3.30
C GLY A 137 7.35 17.02 2.50
N GLU A 138 7.86 17.38 1.33
CA GLU A 138 7.20 18.31 0.43
C GLU A 138 5.85 17.80 -0.04
N TRP A 139 5.77 16.48 -0.35
CA TRP A 139 4.59 15.87 -0.97
C TRP A 139 3.92 14.80 -0.12
N ASP A 140 4.61 14.26 0.89
CA ASP A 140 4.14 13.12 1.66
C ASP A 140 4.03 13.42 3.14
N ILE A 141 3.12 12.72 3.80
CA ILE A 141 3.05 12.62 5.26
C ILE A 141 3.59 11.25 5.63
N TYR A 142 4.46 11.19 6.64
CA TYR A 142 5.06 9.94 7.11
C TYR A 142 4.36 9.46 8.36
N TRP A 143 4.02 8.16 8.35
CA TRP A 143 3.24 7.50 9.40
C TRP A 143 4.02 6.32 9.96
N GLU A 144 3.83 6.04 11.23
CA GLU A 144 4.45 4.90 11.89
C GLU A 144 3.47 4.25 12.86
N ARG A 145 3.49 2.91 12.88
CA ARG A 145 2.72 2.12 13.83
C ARG A 145 3.68 1.24 14.62
N GLN A 146 3.65 1.36 15.96
CA GLN A 146 4.45 0.52 16.83
C GLN A 146 3.86 -0.88 16.96
N PRO A 147 4.70 -1.92 17.14
CA PRO A 147 4.20 -3.26 17.36
C PRO A 147 3.45 -3.34 18.69
N THR A 148 2.42 -4.18 18.75
CA THR A 148 1.72 -4.48 20.00
C THR A 148 2.25 -5.78 20.59
N PRO A 149 2.34 -5.87 21.95
CA PRO A 149 2.84 -7.08 22.62
C PRO A 149 1.93 -8.28 22.37
#